data_ca488aacfeffb5da0deff6cdc795cbfb
#
_entry.id   ca488aacfeffb5da0deff6cdc795cbfb
#
_cell.length_a   1.000
_cell.length_b   1.000
_cell.length_c   1.000
_cell.angle_alpha   90.00
_cell.angle_beta   90.00
_cell.angle_gamma   90.00
#
_symmetry.space_group_name_H-M   'P 1'
#
loop_
_entity.id
_entity.type
_entity.pdbx_description
1 polymer ?
#
loop_
_entity_poly.entity_id
_entity_poly.type
_entity_poly.pdbx_seq_one_letter_code
_entity_poly.pdbx_strand_id
1 'polypeptide(L)'
;MKKTFKNTAGITLIALVVTIVVLLILAGVSVNALFGDSGIIEKAKDAQNKMNLAIENDQKGINELSKWLDNQVNRTTGGDDPVTPTGNWTQNKTSVTNGTTTYTVGDDYTYDCGVSGYTGVWKVLGAENGKLLIMSTVDVGTLQLSGKDGYNTGISQLNTMCAQYGTNARSIKVEDINRVTGYDPTNQGDGTVFGAGQFYEYGNKVTYTASGSSATNGKTYTGSISYEHPDGRKIGTDNVTSITVESTAYYYYPYSLTTSSSTTGECKGIATDSPAYEMLFGKASDTSDGSGNAYWLASSFVDAGSSDSGFGLRGVYSDGNVDSYGLWDSRGNTGNPSLGVRAVVSL
;
A
#
# COMPACT_ATOMS: atom_id res chain seq x y z
N MET A 1 33.98 69.69 -52.28
CA MET A 1 34.04 68.35 -51.68
C MET A 1 32.70 68.08 -50.96
N LYS A 2 31.84 67.20 -51.55
CA LYS A 2 30.61 66.76 -50.93
C LYS A 2 30.90 65.53 -50.05
N LYS A 3 30.77 65.63 -48.73
CA LYS A 3 30.83 64.47 -47.82
C LYS A 3 29.51 63.74 -47.91
N THR A 4 29.53 62.49 -48.40
CA THR A 4 28.42 61.60 -48.41
C THR A 4 28.35 60.98 -47.01
N PHE A 5 27.29 61.30 -46.24
CA PHE A 5 26.98 60.59 -44.97
C PHE A 5 26.46 59.20 -45.37
N LYS A 6 27.22 58.16 -45.02
CA LYS A 6 26.71 56.79 -45.00
C LYS A 6 25.62 56.67 -43.93
N ASN A 7 24.42 56.45 -44.39
CA ASN A 7 23.32 56.06 -43.51
C ASN A 7 23.62 54.69 -42.92
N THR A 8 24.07 54.65 -41.70
CA THR A 8 24.03 53.44 -40.87
C THR A 8 22.58 53.21 -40.54
N ALA A 9 21.96 52.28 -41.29
CA ALA A 9 20.62 51.84 -40.98
C ALA A 9 20.64 51.15 -39.60
N GLY A 10 20.31 51.89 -38.60
CA GLY A 10 20.03 51.32 -37.26
C GLY A 10 18.86 50.34 -37.39
N ILE A 11 18.99 49.21 -36.73
CA ILE A 11 17.87 48.29 -36.57
C ILE A 11 16.67 49.09 -36.15
N THR A 12 15.63 49.14 -36.99
CA THR A 12 14.42 49.93 -36.64
C THR A 12 13.82 49.36 -35.35
N LEU A 13 13.27 50.26 -34.51
CA LEU A 13 12.60 49.86 -33.25
C LEU A 13 11.58 48.73 -33.48
N ILE A 14 10.93 48.75 -34.65
CA ILE A 14 9.98 47.72 -35.09
C ILE A 14 10.68 46.36 -35.26
N ALA A 15 11.86 46.30 -35.89
CA ALA A 15 12.59 45.05 -36.06
C ALA A 15 13.02 44.47 -34.72
N LEU A 16 13.46 45.28 -33.76
CA LEU A 16 13.81 44.88 -32.41
C LEU A 16 12.60 44.29 -31.65
N VAL A 17 11.46 45.00 -31.72
CA VAL A 17 10.23 44.53 -31.06
C VAL A 17 9.74 43.20 -31.64
N VAL A 18 9.75 43.07 -32.99
CA VAL A 18 9.36 41.81 -33.65
C VAL A 18 10.28 40.68 -33.26
N THR A 19 11.59 40.93 -33.17
CA THR A 19 12.55 39.88 -32.74
C THR A 19 12.30 39.40 -31.28
N ILE A 20 12.03 40.36 -30.38
CA ILE A 20 11.70 40.01 -28.98
C ILE A 20 10.39 39.24 -28.88
N VAL A 21 9.34 39.63 -29.61
CA VAL A 21 8.06 38.92 -29.63
C VAL A 21 8.23 37.50 -30.17
N VAL A 22 8.98 37.31 -31.25
CA VAL A 22 9.27 36.00 -31.85
C VAL A 22 10.05 35.11 -30.87
N LEU A 23 11.06 35.68 -30.19
CA LEU A 23 11.81 34.93 -29.15
C LEU A 23 10.95 34.51 -27.96
N LEU A 24 10.03 35.41 -27.51
CA LEU A 24 9.11 35.05 -26.41
C LEU A 24 8.13 33.96 -26.82
N ILE A 25 7.61 33.98 -28.05
CA ILE A 25 6.73 32.92 -28.56
C ILE A 25 7.50 31.60 -28.66
N LEU A 26 8.71 31.60 -29.22
CA LEU A 26 9.53 30.39 -29.33
C LEU A 26 9.91 29.84 -27.94
N ALA A 27 10.28 30.71 -27.01
CA ALA A 27 10.55 30.31 -25.62
C ALA A 27 9.32 29.71 -24.95
N GLY A 28 8.15 30.34 -25.12
CA GLY A 28 6.88 29.83 -24.55
C GLY A 28 6.48 28.47 -25.13
N VAL A 29 6.60 28.27 -26.43
CA VAL A 29 6.34 26.99 -27.08
C VAL A 29 7.34 25.90 -26.60
N SER A 30 8.62 26.25 -26.48
CA SER A 30 9.65 25.30 -26.01
C SER A 30 9.45 24.88 -24.54
N VAL A 31 9.10 25.83 -23.67
CA VAL A 31 8.81 25.55 -22.26
C VAL A 31 7.55 24.69 -22.14
N ASN A 32 6.49 25.01 -22.90
CA ASN A 32 5.27 24.20 -22.88
C ASN A 32 5.49 22.77 -23.43
N ALA A 33 6.34 22.59 -24.43
CA ALA A 33 6.70 21.27 -24.96
C ALA A 33 7.50 20.41 -23.97
N LEU A 34 8.22 21.03 -23.03
CA LEU A 34 9.01 20.34 -22.02
C LEU A 34 8.22 20.10 -20.73
N PHE A 35 7.48 21.08 -20.26
CA PHE A 35 6.84 21.13 -18.92
C PHE A 35 5.32 21.24 -18.97
N GLY A 36 4.69 21.39 -20.14
CA GLY A 36 3.23 21.37 -20.27
C GLY A 36 2.62 20.02 -19.97
N ASP A 37 1.31 19.96 -19.76
CA ASP A 37 0.54 18.75 -19.40
C ASP A 37 0.70 17.57 -20.41
N SER A 38 1.17 17.85 -21.61
CA SER A 38 1.58 16.85 -22.64
C SER A 38 3.08 16.87 -22.91
N GLY A 39 3.88 17.51 -22.08
CA GLY A 39 5.31 17.70 -22.24
C GLY A 39 6.11 16.39 -22.10
N ILE A 40 7.35 16.44 -22.55
CA ILE A 40 8.25 15.26 -22.52
C ILE A 40 8.46 14.77 -21.09
N ILE A 41 8.53 15.67 -20.10
CA ILE A 41 8.75 15.31 -18.69
C ILE A 41 7.54 14.57 -18.13
N GLU A 42 6.32 15.01 -18.45
CA GLU A 42 5.09 14.35 -18.01
C GLU A 42 4.96 12.94 -18.63
N LYS A 43 5.24 12.84 -19.93
CA LYS A 43 5.27 11.54 -20.62
C LYS A 43 6.35 10.61 -20.08
N ALA A 44 7.50 11.11 -19.66
CA ALA A 44 8.54 10.33 -19.03
C ALA A 44 8.11 9.80 -17.66
N LYS A 45 7.44 10.61 -16.85
CA LYS A 45 6.84 10.18 -15.57
C LYS A 45 5.74 9.13 -15.77
N ASP A 46 4.86 9.34 -16.74
CA ASP A 46 3.80 8.35 -17.08
C ASP A 46 4.40 7.03 -17.56
N ALA A 47 5.45 7.08 -18.40
CA ALA A 47 6.19 5.90 -18.83
C ALA A 47 6.86 5.18 -17.65
N GLN A 48 7.43 5.92 -16.71
CA GLN A 48 8.05 5.35 -15.51
C GLN A 48 7.01 4.69 -14.60
N ASN A 49 5.84 5.31 -14.41
CA ASN A 49 4.74 4.73 -13.64
C ASN A 49 4.20 3.46 -14.30
N LYS A 50 4.04 3.46 -15.62
CA LYS A 50 3.64 2.26 -16.39
C LYS A 50 4.68 1.16 -16.31
N MET A 51 5.97 1.51 -16.32
CA MET A 51 7.06 0.55 -16.16
C MET A 51 7.07 -0.07 -14.76
N ASN A 52 6.85 0.73 -13.72
CA ASN A 52 6.73 0.23 -12.35
C ASN A 52 5.55 -0.73 -12.18
N LEU A 53 4.39 -0.40 -12.74
CA LEU A 53 3.21 -1.29 -12.76
C LEU A 53 3.46 -2.57 -13.56
N ALA A 54 4.21 -2.49 -14.67
CA ALA A 54 4.60 -3.67 -15.45
C ALA A 54 5.57 -4.55 -14.66
N ILE A 55 6.55 -3.96 -13.96
CA ILE A 55 7.49 -4.70 -13.09
C ILE A 55 6.74 -5.42 -11.96
N GLU A 56 5.75 -4.77 -11.33
CA GLU A 56 4.92 -5.43 -10.31
C GLU A 56 4.11 -6.60 -10.87
N ASN A 57 3.54 -6.45 -12.07
CA ASN A 57 2.80 -7.52 -12.74
C ASN A 57 3.73 -8.66 -13.20
N ASP A 58 4.91 -8.33 -13.72
CA ASP A 58 5.92 -9.31 -14.10
C ASP A 58 6.44 -10.07 -12.88
N GLN A 59 6.64 -9.40 -11.75
CA GLN A 59 7.04 -10.03 -10.50
C GLN A 59 5.96 -10.98 -9.95
N LYS A 60 4.67 -10.61 -10.09
CA LYS A 60 3.56 -11.54 -9.79
C LYS A 60 3.59 -12.75 -10.71
N GLY A 61 3.75 -12.55 -12.02
CA GLY A 61 3.86 -13.62 -13.01
C GLY A 61 5.05 -14.55 -12.76
N ILE A 62 6.21 -13.99 -12.42
CA ILE A 62 7.42 -14.75 -12.07
C ILE A 62 7.19 -15.58 -10.79
N ASN A 63 6.55 -15.02 -9.78
CA ASN A 63 6.24 -15.73 -8.55
C ASN A 63 5.22 -16.86 -8.76
N GLU A 64 4.23 -16.65 -9.63
CA GLU A 64 3.26 -17.71 -10.01
C GLU A 64 3.94 -18.82 -10.83
N LEU A 65 4.83 -18.46 -11.75
CA LEU A 65 5.60 -19.40 -12.55
C LEU A 65 6.58 -20.18 -11.67
N SER A 66 7.25 -19.53 -10.71
CA SER A 66 8.10 -20.20 -9.73
C SER A 66 7.30 -21.22 -8.91
N LYS A 67 6.13 -20.85 -8.40
CA LYS A 67 5.22 -21.77 -7.68
C LYS A 67 4.79 -22.94 -8.56
N TRP A 68 4.49 -22.69 -9.83
CA TRP A 68 4.13 -23.74 -10.77
C TRP A 68 5.30 -24.67 -11.06
N LEU A 69 6.52 -24.15 -11.26
CA LEU A 69 7.75 -24.91 -11.45
C LEU A 69 8.08 -25.77 -10.22
N ASP A 70 8.02 -25.19 -9.02
CA ASP A 70 8.24 -25.92 -7.76
C ASP A 70 7.24 -27.07 -7.61
N ASN A 71 5.97 -26.86 -7.98
CA ASN A 71 4.95 -27.90 -7.99
C ASN A 71 5.20 -28.98 -9.06
N GLN A 72 5.82 -28.64 -10.20
CA GLN A 72 6.16 -29.62 -11.23
C GLN A 72 7.42 -30.42 -10.87
N VAL A 73 8.42 -29.76 -10.34
CA VAL A 73 9.66 -30.40 -9.87
C VAL A 73 9.36 -31.39 -8.75
N ASN A 74 8.54 -31.03 -7.79
CA ASN A 74 8.10 -31.91 -6.70
C ASN A 74 7.23 -33.10 -7.18
N ARG A 75 6.63 -33.02 -8.38
CA ARG A 75 5.89 -34.15 -8.99
C ARG A 75 6.77 -35.11 -9.78
N THR A 76 7.94 -34.67 -10.22
CA THR A 76 8.79 -35.45 -11.14
C THR A 76 9.91 -36.18 -10.42
N THR A 77 10.22 -35.87 -9.17
CA THR A 77 11.19 -36.56 -8.34
C THR A 77 10.51 -37.58 -7.40
N GLY A 78 9.85 -38.57 -7.99
CA GLY A 78 9.55 -39.85 -7.31
C GLY A 78 10.81 -40.67 -7.20
N GLY A 79 11.58 -40.47 -6.16
CA GLY A 79 12.77 -41.22 -5.82
C GLY A 79 13.02 -41.11 -4.31
N ASP A 80 12.92 -42.25 -3.63
CA ASP A 80 13.24 -42.40 -2.22
C ASP A 80 14.66 -41.94 -1.89
N ASP A 81 14.78 -40.70 -1.43
CA ASP A 81 15.89 -40.28 -0.59
C ASP A 81 15.34 -39.20 0.35
N PRO A 82 15.46 -39.33 1.67
CA PRO A 82 14.99 -38.33 2.59
C PRO A 82 15.91 -37.10 2.55
N VAL A 83 15.82 -36.31 1.50
CA VAL A 83 16.33 -34.96 1.54
C VAL A 83 15.41 -34.21 2.49
N THR A 84 15.87 -34.04 3.72
CA THR A 84 15.24 -33.16 4.70
C THR A 84 15.09 -31.78 4.06
N PRO A 85 13.87 -31.30 3.74
CA PRO A 85 13.74 -29.96 3.20
C PRO A 85 14.06 -29.00 4.34
N THR A 86 15.26 -28.45 4.33
CA THR A 86 15.59 -27.27 5.13
C THR A 86 14.63 -26.17 4.69
N GLY A 87 13.53 -25.96 5.44
CA GLY A 87 12.73 -24.77 5.29
C GLY A 87 11.29 -24.90 4.78
N ASN A 88 10.65 -26.06 4.80
CA ASN A 88 9.20 -26.13 4.51
C ASN A 88 8.38 -25.81 5.76
N TRP A 89 8.40 -24.54 6.15
CA TRP A 89 7.55 -24.06 7.23
C TRP A 89 6.11 -23.94 6.78
N THR A 90 5.20 -24.47 7.55
CA THR A 90 3.76 -24.39 7.36
C THR A 90 3.12 -23.74 8.57
N GLN A 91 2.05 -22.99 8.35
CA GLN A 91 1.32 -22.29 9.41
C GLN A 91 -0.11 -22.84 9.53
N ASN A 92 -0.51 -23.08 10.76
CA ASN A 92 -1.89 -23.33 11.12
C ASN A 92 -2.31 -22.27 12.16
N LYS A 93 -2.90 -21.17 11.68
CA LYS A 93 -3.37 -20.00 12.45
C LYS A 93 -2.31 -19.49 13.46
N THR A 94 -2.17 -20.16 14.61
CA THR A 94 -1.29 -19.75 15.71
C THR A 94 -0.07 -20.63 15.91
N SER A 95 0.14 -21.68 15.11
CA SER A 95 1.31 -22.54 15.16
C SER A 95 2.05 -22.57 13.82
N VAL A 96 3.36 -22.65 13.87
CA VAL A 96 4.25 -22.68 12.71
C VAL A 96 5.20 -23.85 12.87
N THR A 97 5.25 -24.77 11.91
CA THR A 97 6.07 -25.98 11.99
C THR A 97 6.76 -26.31 10.68
N ASN A 98 7.95 -26.91 10.77
CA ASN A 98 8.64 -27.54 9.63
C ASN A 98 8.63 -29.08 9.74
N GLY A 99 7.77 -29.63 10.60
CA GLY A 99 7.69 -31.08 10.89
C GLY A 99 8.64 -31.53 12.00
N THR A 100 9.72 -30.80 12.27
CA THR A 100 10.69 -31.13 13.36
C THR A 100 10.59 -30.14 14.49
N THR A 101 10.49 -28.86 14.17
CA THR A 101 10.37 -27.76 15.14
C THR A 101 9.02 -27.10 14.99
N THR A 102 8.40 -26.76 16.12
CA THR A 102 7.12 -26.03 16.15
C THR A 102 7.27 -24.82 17.04
N TYR A 103 6.80 -23.68 16.57
CA TYR A 103 6.65 -22.42 17.31
C TYR A 103 5.19 -22.07 17.44
N THR A 104 4.85 -21.31 18.48
CA THR A 104 3.62 -20.56 18.54
C THR A 104 3.83 -19.16 17.95
N VAL A 105 2.88 -18.63 17.22
CA VAL A 105 2.93 -17.22 16.77
C VAL A 105 3.01 -16.31 17.99
N GLY A 106 4.00 -15.45 18.03
CA GLY A 106 4.33 -14.60 19.16
C GLY A 106 5.45 -15.13 20.06
N ASP A 107 5.96 -16.34 19.83
CA ASP A 107 7.15 -16.85 20.53
C ASP A 107 8.38 -15.99 20.21
N ASP A 108 9.27 -15.82 21.18
CA ASP A 108 10.53 -15.13 21.01
C ASP A 108 11.44 -15.92 20.04
N TYR A 109 12.12 -15.19 19.18
CA TYR A 109 13.06 -15.75 18.22
C TYR A 109 14.39 -15.01 18.25
N THR A 110 15.48 -15.74 18.44
CA THR A 110 16.83 -15.15 18.43
C THR A 110 17.27 -14.91 16.99
N TYR A 111 17.39 -13.65 16.62
CA TYR A 111 17.86 -13.23 15.29
C TYR A 111 18.76 -12.02 15.41
N ASP A 112 19.97 -12.15 14.88
CA ASP A 112 20.89 -11.01 14.74
C ASP A 112 20.70 -10.36 13.37
N CYS A 113 20.06 -9.21 13.35
CA CYS A 113 19.85 -8.45 12.11
C CYS A 113 21.09 -7.67 11.65
N GLY A 114 22.18 -7.64 12.45
CA GLY A 114 23.40 -6.89 12.14
C GLY A 114 23.26 -5.35 12.20
N VAL A 115 22.09 -4.82 12.58
CA VAL A 115 21.84 -3.38 12.65
C VAL A 115 22.27 -2.85 14.01
N SER A 116 23.29 -2.00 14.02
CA SER A 116 23.81 -1.40 15.26
C SER A 116 22.74 -0.55 15.94
N GLY A 117 22.57 -0.77 17.24
CA GLY A 117 21.61 -0.02 18.06
C GLY A 117 20.17 -0.54 18.02
N TYR A 118 19.88 -1.59 17.25
CA TYR A 118 18.59 -2.25 17.34
C TYR A 118 18.54 -3.08 18.64
N THR A 119 17.59 -2.78 19.51
CA THR A 119 17.44 -3.43 20.83
C THR A 119 16.15 -4.23 20.96
N GLY A 120 15.35 -4.30 19.87
CA GLY A 120 14.08 -5.03 19.88
C GLY A 120 14.27 -6.55 19.85
N VAL A 121 13.31 -7.25 20.42
CA VAL A 121 13.18 -8.71 20.29
C VAL A 121 12.51 -9.02 18.97
N TRP A 122 12.86 -10.15 18.36
CA TRP A 122 12.14 -10.71 17.23
C TRP A 122 11.18 -11.78 17.71
N LYS A 123 10.02 -11.85 17.10
CA LYS A 123 9.00 -12.84 17.44
C LYS A 123 8.54 -13.58 16.18
N VAL A 124 8.15 -14.82 16.34
CA VAL A 124 7.60 -15.64 15.26
C VAL A 124 6.26 -15.04 14.83
N LEU A 125 6.19 -14.64 13.55
CA LEU A 125 4.97 -14.07 12.95
C LEU A 125 4.17 -15.13 12.21
N GLY A 126 4.85 -16.11 11.60
CA GLY A 126 4.17 -17.11 10.79
C GLY A 126 5.06 -17.83 9.81
N ALA A 127 4.45 -18.33 8.74
CA ALA A 127 5.17 -18.90 7.60
C ALA A 127 4.54 -18.42 6.28
N GLU A 128 5.39 -18.18 5.29
CA GLU A 128 5.00 -17.81 3.94
C GLU A 128 5.96 -18.44 2.92
N ASN A 129 5.42 -19.12 1.90
CA ASN A 129 6.22 -19.78 0.85
C ASN A 129 7.29 -20.76 1.41
N GLY A 130 6.94 -21.52 2.44
CA GLY A 130 7.83 -22.48 3.08
C GLY A 130 8.91 -21.89 3.99
N LYS A 131 8.91 -20.59 4.20
CA LYS A 131 9.87 -19.86 5.04
C LYS A 131 9.26 -19.38 6.34
N LEU A 132 10.05 -19.40 7.41
CA LEU A 132 9.66 -18.83 8.70
C LEU A 132 9.67 -17.30 8.61
N LEU A 133 8.61 -16.67 9.06
CA LEU A 133 8.53 -15.22 9.21
C LEU A 133 8.72 -14.83 10.67
N ILE A 134 9.59 -13.87 10.90
CA ILE A 134 9.76 -13.22 12.19
C ILE A 134 9.51 -11.72 12.05
N MET A 135 9.02 -11.08 13.12
CA MET A 135 8.68 -9.65 13.15
C MET A 135 9.41 -8.94 14.29
N SER A 136 9.84 -7.72 14.04
CA SER A 136 10.35 -6.82 15.07
C SER A 136 9.26 -6.44 16.07
N THR A 137 9.56 -6.47 17.37
CA THR A 137 8.60 -6.06 18.41
C THR A 137 8.61 -4.57 18.71
N VAL A 138 9.66 -3.88 18.27
CA VAL A 138 9.75 -2.42 18.34
C VAL A 138 9.77 -1.84 16.94
N ASP A 139 9.42 -0.57 16.83
CA ASP A 139 9.48 0.12 15.55
C ASP A 139 10.94 0.26 15.08
N VAL A 140 11.18 -0.06 13.82
CA VAL A 140 12.47 0.13 13.16
C VAL A 140 12.67 1.58 12.71
N GLY A 141 11.68 2.40 12.90
CA GLY A 141 11.64 3.83 12.61
C GLY A 141 10.21 4.32 12.56
N THR A 142 10.05 5.60 12.28
CA THR A 142 8.75 6.25 12.08
C THR A 142 8.70 6.85 10.67
N LEU A 143 7.57 6.74 10.01
CA LEU A 143 7.37 7.28 8.66
C LEU A 143 6.12 8.15 8.61
N GLN A 144 6.28 9.38 8.15
CA GLN A 144 5.19 10.27 7.83
C GLN A 144 4.86 10.15 6.34
N LEU A 145 3.62 9.83 6.01
CA LEU A 145 3.13 9.74 4.64
C LEU A 145 2.06 10.80 4.38
N SER A 146 2.03 11.35 3.18
CA SER A 146 1.06 12.40 2.84
C SER A 146 0.71 12.42 1.36
N GLY A 147 -0.53 12.73 1.09
CA GLY A 147 -1.02 13.02 -0.25
C GLY A 147 -0.86 11.88 -1.25
N LYS A 148 -0.86 12.23 -2.53
CA LYS A 148 -0.68 11.27 -3.63
C LYS A 148 0.65 10.54 -3.56
N ASP A 149 1.73 11.26 -3.25
CA ASP A 149 3.07 10.66 -3.16
C ASP A 149 3.14 9.63 -2.05
N GLY A 150 2.53 9.91 -0.88
CA GLY A 150 2.42 8.96 0.22
C GLY A 150 1.66 7.70 -0.18
N TYR A 151 0.56 7.84 -0.93
CA TYR A 151 -0.18 6.69 -1.45
C TYR A 151 0.61 5.89 -2.48
N ASN A 152 1.21 6.57 -3.47
CA ASN A 152 1.87 5.92 -4.61
C ASN A 152 3.21 5.26 -4.24
N THR A 153 3.92 5.79 -3.25
CA THR A 153 5.28 5.35 -2.90
C THR A 153 5.43 4.80 -1.49
N GLY A 154 4.40 4.96 -0.64
CA GLY A 154 4.47 4.63 0.78
C GLY A 154 4.86 3.19 1.07
N ILE A 155 4.30 2.21 0.35
CA ILE A 155 4.69 0.79 0.50
C ILE A 155 6.17 0.58 0.19
N SER A 156 6.68 1.20 -0.87
CA SER A 156 8.09 1.13 -1.23
C SER A 156 8.99 1.78 -0.17
N GLN A 157 8.58 2.92 0.38
CA GLN A 157 9.31 3.58 1.46
C GLN A 157 9.36 2.72 2.72
N LEU A 158 8.23 2.11 3.13
CA LEU A 158 8.16 1.19 4.25
C LEU A 158 9.11 0.00 4.07
N ASN A 159 9.08 -0.63 2.90
CA ASN A 159 9.95 -1.77 2.60
C ASN A 159 11.43 -1.36 2.55
N THR A 160 11.75 -0.18 2.04
CA THR A 160 13.13 0.35 2.03
C THR A 160 13.67 0.54 3.45
N MET A 161 12.86 1.06 4.38
CA MET A 161 13.25 1.17 5.78
C MET A 161 13.54 -0.19 6.43
N CYS A 162 12.78 -1.22 6.06
CA CYS A 162 12.96 -2.55 6.60
C CYS A 162 14.12 -3.34 5.98
N ALA A 163 14.54 -3.02 4.75
CA ALA A 163 15.52 -3.80 3.98
C ALA A 163 16.88 -3.99 4.68
N GLN A 164 17.27 -3.08 5.57
CA GLN A 164 18.52 -3.18 6.33
C GLN A 164 18.52 -4.27 7.41
N TYR A 165 17.36 -4.81 7.77
CA TYR A 165 17.22 -5.80 8.85
C TYR A 165 17.34 -7.26 8.38
N GLY A 166 17.53 -7.49 7.09
CA GLY A 166 17.76 -8.82 6.51
C GLY A 166 17.57 -8.83 5.00
N THR A 167 18.14 -9.82 4.31
CA THR A 167 18.13 -9.90 2.84
C THR A 167 16.72 -9.91 2.23
N ASN A 168 15.73 -10.46 2.96
CA ASN A 168 14.33 -10.52 2.54
C ASN A 168 13.43 -9.76 3.52
N ALA A 169 13.98 -8.71 4.16
CA ALA A 169 13.19 -7.91 5.09
C ALA A 169 12.25 -6.97 4.34
N ARG A 170 11.04 -6.88 4.84
CA ARG A 170 9.97 -6.00 4.35
C ARG A 170 9.17 -5.45 5.53
N SER A 171 8.34 -4.46 5.29
CA SER A 171 7.36 -4.06 6.28
C SER A 171 6.25 -5.12 6.40
N ILE A 172 5.67 -5.21 7.60
CA ILE A 172 4.47 -6.03 7.82
C ILE A 172 3.32 -5.55 6.93
N LYS A 173 2.52 -6.48 6.43
CA LYS A 173 1.35 -6.21 5.55
C LYS A 173 0.07 -6.78 6.17
N VAL A 174 -1.08 -6.33 5.68
CA VAL A 174 -2.37 -6.76 6.21
C VAL A 174 -2.59 -8.27 6.09
N GLU A 175 -2.03 -8.90 5.06
CA GLU A 175 -2.11 -10.34 4.83
C GLU A 175 -1.38 -11.14 5.93
N ASP A 176 -0.36 -10.59 6.55
CA ASP A 176 0.32 -11.22 7.69
C ASP A 176 -0.61 -11.29 8.89
N ILE A 177 -1.31 -10.18 9.18
CA ILE A 177 -2.30 -10.14 10.26
C ILE A 177 -3.48 -11.07 9.95
N ASN A 178 -3.99 -11.03 8.72
CA ASN A 178 -5.10 -11.89 8.29
C ASN A 178 -4.75 -13.38 8.43
N ARG A 179 -3.52 -13.76 8.09
CA ARG A 179 -3.03 -15.16 8.24
C ARG A 179 -3.01 -15.60 9.71
N VAL A 180 -2.55 -14.75 10.61
CA VAL A 180 -2.51 -15.04 12.05
C VAL A 180 -3.90 -15.09 12.65
N THR A 181 -4.77 -14.15 12.30
CA THR A 181 -6.10 -14.02 12.87
C THR A 181 -7.15 -14.91 12.21
N GLY A 182 -6.88 -15.36 10.98
CA GLY A 182 -7.83 -16.09 10.15
C GLY A 182 -8.93 -15.22 9.55
N TYR A 183 -8.73 -13.89 9.51
CA TYR A 183 -9.66 -12.99 8.82
C TYR A 183 -9.63 -13.24 7.30
N ASP A 184 -10.80 -13.33 6.69
CA ASP A 184 -10.98 -13.44 5.25
C ASP A 184 -11.87 -12.29 4.75
N PRO A 185 -11.31 -11.31 4.04
CA PRO A 185 -12.06 -10.17 3.53
C PRO A 185 -13.10 -10.56 2.47
N THR A 186 -12.95 -11.73 1.84
CA THR A 186 -13.86 -12.19 0.78
C THR A 186 -15.09 -12.90 1.34
N ASN A 187 -15.08 -13.30 2.60
CA ASN A 187 -16.12 -14.09 3.24
C ASN A 187 -16.89 -13.29 4.30
N GLN A 188 -17.20 -12.04 4.02
CA GLN A 188 -17.90 -11.15 4.95
C GLN A 188 -19.42 -11.38 5.02
N GLY A 189 -19.97 -12.21 4.14
CA GLY A 189 -21.42 -12.42 3.98
C GLY A 189 -22.03 -13.54 4.82
N ASP A 190 -21.24 -14.34 5.53
CA ASP A 190 -21.72 -15.53 6.27
C ASP A 190 -22.07 -15.27 7.74
N GLY A 191 -22.12 -14.01 8.16
CA GLY A 191 -22.36 -13.61 9.56
C GLY A 191 -21.17 -13.79 10.49
N THR A 192 -20.01 -14.22 10.01
CA THR A 192 -18.75 -14.27 10.75
C THR A 192 -18.04 -12.93 10.67
N VAL A 193 -18.60 -11.93 11.30
CA VAL A 193 -18.03 -10.59 11.29
C VAL A 193 -16.93 -10.50 12.35
N PHE A 194 -15.73 -10.09 11.93
CA PHE A 194 -14.67 -9.69 12.84
C PHE A 194 -14.96 -8.29 13.37
N GLY A 195 -15.64 -8.21 14.49
CA GLY A 195 -15.95 -6.97 15.16
C GLY A 195 -17.07 -6.14 14.55
N ALA A 196 -17.57 -5.19 15.31
CA ALA A 196 -18.60 -4.24 14.91
C ALA A 196 -17.96 -3.07 14.15
N GLY A 197 -17.60 -3.25 12.89
CA GLY A 197 -17.12 -2.19 12.03
C GLY A 197 -18.12 -1.89 10.92
N GLN A 198 -18.19 -0.64 10.49
CA GLN A 198 -18.89 -0.33 9.26
C GLN A 198 -18.00 -0.77 8.09
N PHE A 199 -18.38 -1.87 7.46
CA PHE A 199 -17.70 -2.31 6.26
C PHE A 199 -18.19 -1.47 5.08
N TYR A 200 -17.29 -0.75 4.43
CA TYR A 200 -17.52 -0.34 3.06
C TYR A 200 -17.59 -1.59 2.19
N GLU A 201 -18.38 -1.54 1.15
CA GLU A 201 -18.66 -2.71 0.32
C GLU A 201 -17.39 -3.18 -0.38
N TYR A 202 -16.68 -4.14 0.22
CA TYR A 202 -15.47 -4.74 -0.34
C TYR A 202 -15.73 -5.27 -1.75
N GLY A 203 -14.81 -4.97 -2.68
CA GLY A 203 -14.91 -5.39 -4.06
C GLY A 203 -15.95 -4.61 -4.89
N ASN A 204 -16.67 -3.65 -4.28
CA ASN A 204 -17.58 -2.79 -5.02
C ASN A 204 -16.80 -1.87 -5.96
N LYS A 205 -17.13 -1.91 -7.26
CA LYS A 205 -16.50 -1.05 -8.27
C LYS A 205 -17.39 0.15 -8.54
N VAL A 206 -16.84 1.35 -8.38
CA VAL A 206 -17.53 2.61 -8.66
C VAL A 206 -16.87 3.24 -9.88
N THR A 207 -17.68 3.53 -10.90
CA THR A 207 -17.24 4.28 -12.09
C THR A 207 -17.72 5.70 -11.97
N TYR A 208 -16.79 6.63 -11.93
CA TYR A 208 -17.01 8.08 -11.88
C TYR A 208 -16.94 8.66 -13.28
N THR A 209 -17.85 9.63 -13.56
CA THR A 209 -17.89 10.46 -14.77
C THR A 209 -18.13 11.91 -14.38
N ALA A 210 -17.99 12.84 -15.30
CA ALA A 210 -18.27 14.26 -15.01
C ALA A 210 -19.72 14.54 -14.55
N SER A 211 -20.67 13.66 -14.87
CA SER A 211 -22.10 13.82 -14.55
C SER A 211 -22.60 12.91 -13.44
N GLY A 212 -21.76 12.10 -12.84
CA GLY A 212 -22.18 11.23 -11.77
C GLY A 212 -21.33 9.98 -11.63
N SER A 213 -21.79 9.02 -10.81
CA SER A 213 -21.15 7.74 -10.62
C SER A 213 -22.15 6.59 -10.64
N SER A 214 -21.66 5.39 -10.96
CA SER A 214 -22.43 4.15 -10.89
C SER A 214 -21.60 3.05 -10.23
N ALA A 215 -22.19 2.34 -9.29
CA ALA A 215 -21.56 1.24 -8.57
C ALA A 215 -22.07 -0.12 -9.06
N THR A 216 -21.27 -1.16 -8.92
CA THR A 216 -21.63 -2.54 -9.29
C THR A 216 -22.80 -3.08 -8.47
N ASN A 217 -23.04 -2.55 -7.27
CA ASN A 217 -24.20 -2.88 -6.44
C ASN A 217 -25.51 -2.18 -6.87
N GLY A 218 -25.50 -1.47 -8.00
CA GLY A 218 -26.66 -0.77 -8.55
C GLY A 218 -26.91 0.62 -7.95
N LYS A 219 -26.09 1.10 -6.98
CA LYS A 219 -26.18 2.47 -6.49
C LYS A 219 -25.65 3.44 -7.53
N THR A 220 -26.38 4.52 -7.77
CA THR A 220 -25.99 5.59 -8.69
C THR A 220 -26.08 6.94 -8.00
N TYR A 221 -25.21 7.86 -8.41
CA TYR A 221 -25.25 9.25 -8.01
C TYR A 221 -25.26 10.12 -9.28
N THR A 222 -26.22 11.04 -9.36
CA THR A 222 -26.29 12.00 -10.47
C THR A 222 -25.91 13.38 -9.94
N GLY A 223 -24.88 13.96 -10.51
CA GLY A 223 -24.39 15.27 -10.12
C GLY A 223 -23.01 15.53 -10.70
N SER A 224 -22.56 16.76 -10.58
CA SER A 224 -21.23 17.14 -11.07
C SER A 224 -20.16 16.54 -10.16
N ILE A 225 -19.23 15.76 -10.74
CA ILE A 225 -18.09 15.17 -10.03
C ILE A 225 -16.80 15.80 -10.55
N SER A 226 -16.04 16.41 -9.65
CA SER A 226 -14.63 16.73 -9.89
C SER A 226 -13.81 15.61 -9.27
N TYR A 227 -13.19 14.77 -10.09
CA TYR A 227 -12.49 13.59 -9.65
C TYR A 227 -11.06 13.55 -10.17
N GLU A 228 -10.12 13.41 -9.26
CA GLU A 228 -8.71 13.18 -9.55
C GLU A 228 -8.24 11.92 -8.85
N HIS A 229 -7.59 11.02 -9.59
CA HIS A 229 -7.00 9.80 -9.05
C HIS A 229 -5.55 10.06 -8.60
N PRO A 230 -5.00 9.34 -7.60
CA PRO A 230 -3.63 9.54 -7.14
C PRO A 230 -2.56 9.40 -8.22
N ASP A 231 -2.81 8.60 -9.27
CA ASP A 231 -1.92 8.46 -10.43
C ASP A 231 -1.89 9.69 -11.36
N GLY A 232 -2.63 10.74 -11.03
CA GLY A 232 -2.69 11.99 -11.79
C GLY A 232 -3.81 12.05 -12.83
N ARG A 233 -4.54 10.96 -13.12
CA ARG A 233 -5.69 11.01 -14.03
C ARG A 233 -6.80 11.85 -13.42
N LYS A 234 -7.37 12.75 -14.24
CA LYS A 234 -8.45 13.64 -13.82
C LYS A 234 -9.59 13.63 -14.84
N ILE A 235 -10.82 13.44 -14.37
CA ILE A 235 -11.99 13.46 -15.24
C ILE A 235 -12.11 14.85 -15.91
N GLY A 236 -12.30 14.85 -17.24
CA GLY A 236 -12.39 16.05 -18.05
C GLY A 236 -11.07 16.60 -18.56
N THR A 237 -9.95 15.96 -18.25
CA THR A 237 -8.62 16.28 -18.82
C THR A 237 -8.09 15.09 -19.63
N ASP A 238 -7.22 15.35 -20.64
CA ASP A 238 -6.48 14.33 -21.41
C ASP A 238 -7.34 13.18 -21.97
N ASN A 239 -8.58 13.46 -22.38
CA ASN A 239 -9.58 12.50 -22.82
C ASN A 239 -10.02 11.48 -21.75
N VAL A 240 -9.77 11.73 -20.48
CA VAL A 240 -10.28 10.92 -19.38
C VAL A 240 -11.74 11.23 -19.15
N THR A 241 -12.63 10.38 -19.64
CA THR A 241 -14.10 10.55 -19.51
C THR A 241 -14.67 9.80 -18.31
N SER A 242 -13.97 8.78 -17.84
CA SER A 242 -14.37 7.99 -16.67
C SER A 242 -13.16 7.39 -15.94
N ILE A 243 -13.31 7.15 -14.63
CA ILE A 243 -12.34 6.45 -13.79
C ILE A 243 -13.12 5.42 -12.98
N THR A 244 -12.71 4.15 -13.04
CA THR A 244 -13.27 3.09 -12.20
C THR A 244 -12.32 2.76 -11.06
N VAL A 245 -12.87 2.66 -9.85
CA VAL A 245 -12.15 2.36 -8.62
C VAL A 245 -12.86 1.23 -7.91
N GLU A 246 -12.09 0.33 -7.32
CA GLU A 246 -12.60 -0.81 -6.56
C GLU A 246 -12.26 -0.65 -5.08
N SER A 247 -13.27 -0.78 -4.22
CA SER A 247 -13.09 -0.71 -2.77
C SER A 247 -12.36 -1.93 -2.24
N THR A 248 -11.40 -1.69 -1.35
CA THR A 248 -10.72 -2.75 -0.59
C THR A 248 -11.43 -2.99 0.74
N ALA A 249 -11.11 -4.12 1.41
CA ALA A 249 -11.59 -4.37 2.77
C ALA A 249 -11.21 -3.22 3.70
N TYR A 250 -12.13 -2.82 4.55
CA TYR A 250 -11.97 -1.63 5.36
C TYR A 250 -11.37 -1.95 6.74
N TYR A 251 -12.03 -1.64 7.84
CA TYR A 251 -11.44 -1.86 9.14
C TYR A 251 -12.09 -3.04 9.87
N TYR A 252 -11.36 -3.69 10.77
CA TYR A 252 -11.85 -4.81 11.57
C TYR A 252 -11.05 -4.94 12.86
N TYR A 253 -11.66 -5.57 13.85
CA TYR A 253 -10.98 -5.97 15.08
C TYR A 253 -10.54 -7.43 14.95
N PRO A 254 -9.24 -7.74 14.87
CA PRO A 254 -8.75 -9.09 14.61
C PRO A 254 -8.70 -9.98 15.87
N TYR A 255 -9.40 -9.61 16.91
CA TYR A 255 -9.43 -10.30 18.20
C TYR A 255 -10.84 -10.44 18.73
N SER A 256 -11.04 -11.36 19.71
CA SER A 256 -12.33 -11.57 20.35
C SER A 256 -12.68 -10.40 21.27
N LEU A 257 -13.66 -9.61 20.90
CA LEU A 257 -14.26 -8.60 21.75
C LEU A 257 -15.33 -9.27 22.62
N THR A 258 -15.09 -9.40 23.92
CA THR A 258 -16.13 -9.67 24.88
C THR A 258 -16.88 -8.38 25.19
N THR A 259 -17.73 -7.93 24.28
CA THR A 259 -18.61 -6.80 24.56
C THR A 259 -20.03 -7.27 24.82
N SER A 260 -20.55 -6.87 25.95
CA SER A 260 -21.95 -7.08 26.42
C SER A 260 -22.98 -6.23 25.66
N SER A 261 -22.64 -5.57 24.59
CA SER A 261 -23.56 -4.75 23.80
C SER A 261 -23.83 -5.32 22.42
N SER A 262 -24.85 -6.15 22.36
CA SER A 262 -25.90 -6.28 21.30
C SER A 262 -25.54 -6.22 19.81
N THR A 263 -24.35 -6.35 19.36
CA THR A 263 -24.03 -6.55 17.95
C THR A 263 -23.13 -7.78 17.79
N THR A 264 -23.72 -8.90 17.93
CA THR A 264 -23.78 -10.09 17.11
C THR A 264 -22.63 -10.30 16.13
N GLY A 265 -21.48 -10.58 16.66
CA GLY A 265 -20.38 -11.13 15.87
C GLY A 265 -19.37 -11.64 16.86
N GLU A 266 -19.28 -12.94 17.05
CA GLU A 266 -18.10 -13.52 17.67
C GLU A 266 -16.90 -13.22 16.78
N CYS A 267 -16.02 -12.35 17.24
CA CYS A 267 -14.76 -12.15 16.57
C CYS A 267 -13.98 -13.47 16.66
N LYS A 268 -13.87 -14.18 15.56
CA LYS A 268 -13.13 -15.45 15.47
C LYS A 268 -11.61 -15.27 15.36
N GLY A 269 -11.10 -14.07 15.64
CA GLY A 269 -9.69 -13.74 15.65
C GLY A 269 -8.88 -14.49 16.72
N ILE A 270 -7.81 -13.86 17.15
CA ILE A 270 -6.96 -14.35 18.24
C ILE A 270 -7.47 -13.88 19.60
N ALA A 271 -7.18 -14.65 20.64
CA ALA A 271 -7.51 -14.27 22.00
C ALA A 271 -6.64 -13.08 22.48
N THR A 272 -7.21 -12.18 23.25
CA THR A 272 -6.53 -10.95 23.73
C THR A 272 -5.39 -11.23 24.72
N ASP A 273 -5.35 -12.41 25.32
CA ASP A 273 -4.29 -12.90 26.20
C ASP A 273 -3.25 -13.77 25.48
N SER A 274 -3.35 -13.90 24.15
CA SER A 274 -2.40 -14.71 23.36
C SER A 274 -1.09 -13.97 23.08
N PRO A 275 0.05 -14.68 22.97
CA PRO A 275 1.32 -14.08 22.54
C PRO A 275 1.24 -13.40 21.16
N ALA A 276 0.41 -13.92 20.26
CA ALA A 276 0.16 -13.32 18.95
C ALA A 276 -0.52 -11.96 19.06
N TYR A 277 -1.48 -11.81 19.97
CA TYR A 277 -2.14 -10.53 20.25
C TYR A 277 -1.14 -9.49 20.77
N GLU A 278 -0.38 -9.85 21.82
CA GLU A 278 0.61 -8.94 22.39
C GLU A 278 1.66 -8.49 21.37
N MET A 279 2.12 -9.40 20.53
CA MET A 279 3.08 -9.09 19.46
C MET A 279 2.51 -8.08 18.46
N LEU A 280 1.27 -8.26 18.02
CA LEU A 280 0.66 -7.43 16.98
C LEU A 280 0.12 -6.10 17.53
N PHE A 281 -0.56 -6.13 18.66
CA PHE A 281 -1.36 -4.99 19.13
C PHE A 281 -0.87 -4.38 20.44
N GLY A 282 0.05 -5.04 21.14
CA GLY A 282 0.44 -4.70 22.51
C GLY A 282 -0.38 -5.46 23.54
N LYS A 283 -0.23 -5.12 24.81
CA LYS A 283 -1.01 -5.76 25.87
C LYS A 283 -2.49 -5.37 25.77
N ALA A 284 -3.35 -6.26 26.18
CA ALA A 284 -4.80 -6.00 26.16
C ALA A 284 -5.21 -4.77 27.02
N SER A 285 -4.47 -4.48 28.10
CA SER A 285 -4.64 -3.25 28.89
C SER A 285 -4.36 -2.01 28.06
N ASP A 286 -3.26 -2.01 27.30
CA ASP A 286 -2.77 -0.87 26.53
C ASP A 286 -3.70 -0.58 25.35
N THR A 287 -4.22 -1.61 24.68
CA THR A 287 -5.21 -1.43 23.61
C THR A 287 -6.55 -0.91 24.14
N SER A 288 -6.94 -1.29 25.36
CA SER A 288 -8.20 -0.83 25.98
C SER A 288 -8.16 0.64 26.39
N ASP A 289 -6.97 1.19 26.67
CA ASP A 289 -6.78 2.62 27.00
C ASP A 289 -6.23 3.45 25.83
N GLY A 290 -6.05 2.82 24.67
CA GLY A 290 -5.58 3.48 23.44
C GLY A 290 -4.07 3.74 23.40
N SER A 291 -3.26 3.04 24.21
CA SER A 291 -1.81 3.13 24.23
C SER A 291 -1.10 1.92 23.62
N GLY A 292 -1.83 1.04 22.94
CA GLY A 292 -1.28 -0.11 22.23
C GLY A 292 -0.40 0.25 21.04
N ASN A 293 0.06 -0.76 20.33
CA ASN A 293 0.92 -0.57 19.16
C ASN A 293 0.19 0.15 18.02
N ALA A 294 0.85 1.16 17.42
CA ALA A 294 0.34 1.86 16.24
C ALA A 294 1.43 1.91 15.17
N TYR A 295 1.20 1.26 14.03
CA TYR A 295 2.20 1.17 12.98
C TYR A 295 1.58 0.98 11.58
N TRP A 296 2.35 1.34 10.56
CA TRP A 296 1.98 1.14 9.17
C TRP A 296 1.92 -0.32 8.76
N LEU A 297 1.00 -0.63 7.87
CA LEU A 297 0.99 -1.86 7.10
C LEU A 297 1.33 -1.53 5.64
N ALA A 298 2.23 -2.32 5.04
CA ALA A 298 2.58 -2.19 3.63
C ALA A 298 1.46 -2.73 2.72
N SER A 299 0.29 -2.16 2.88
CA SER A 299 -0.94 -2.54 2.18
C SER A 299 -1.75 -1.29 1.87
N SER A 300 -2.09 -1.11 0.61
CA SER A 300 -2.93 0.02 0.17
C SER A 300 -4.38 -0.16 0.59
N PHE A 301 -5.06 0.96 0.68
CA PHE A 301 -6.48 1.05 0.99
C PHE A 301 -7.17 1.94 -0.04
N VAL A 302 -8.35 1.54 -0.45
CA VAL A 302 -9.23 2.32 -1.31
C VAL A 302 -10.66 2.24 -0.79
N ASP A 303 -11.29 3.40 -0.64
CA ASP A 303 -12.72 3.54 -0.37
C ASP A 303 -13.38 4.26 -1.55
N ALA A 304 -14.27 3.56 -2.24
CA ALA A 304 -15.00 4.10 -3.38
C ALA A 304 -16.43 4.46 -2.96
N GLY A 305 -16.64 5.72 -2.62
CA GLY A 305 -17.94 6.29 -2.28
C GLY A 305 -18.75 6.76 -3.47
N SER A 306 -19.97 7.24 -3.22
CA SER A 306 -20.91 7.66 -4.28
C SER A 306 -20.44 8.89 -5.07
N SER A 307 -19.72 9.81 -4.44
CA SER A 307 -19.29 11.07 -5.05
C SER A 307 -17.77 11.27 -5.07
N ASP A 308 -17.03 10.43 -4.36
CA ASP A 308 -15.59 10.54 -4.17
C ASP A 308 -14.97 9.20 -3.77
N SER A 309 -13.65 9.15 -3.79
CA SER A 309 -12.90 8.01 -3.29
C SER A 309 -11.78 8.49 -2.38
N GLY A 310 -11.55 7.72 -1.29
CA GLY A 310 -10.40 7.84 -0.42
C GLY A 310 -9.31 6.85 -0.79
N PHE A 311 -8.05 7.26 -0.65
CA PHE A 311 -6.87 6.47 -0.92
C PHE A 311 -5.89 6.60 0.24
N GLY A 312 -5.34 5.50 0.70
CA GLY A 312 -4.41 5.51 1.81
C GLY A 312 -3.68 4.18 1.99
N LEU A 313 -2.96 4.07 3.09
CA LEU A 313 -2.35 2.82 3.53
C LEU A 313 -3.08 2.31 4.77
N ARG A 314 -3.03 1.00 4.93
CA ARG A 314 -3.52 0.32 6.12
C ARG A 314 -2.57 0.55 7.30
N GLY A 315 -3.11 0.46 8.50
CA GLY A 315 -2.32 0.51 9.73
C GLY A 315 -3.00 -0.25 10.86
N VAL A 316 -2.22 -0.58 11.86
CA VAL A 316 -2.72 -0.98 13.16
C VAL A 316 -2.88 0.29 14.00
N TYR A 317 -4.02 0.43 14.64
CA TYR A 317 -4.30 1.53 15.56
C TYR A 317 -3.99 1.10 17.00
N SER A 318 -3.77 2.08 17.85
CA SER A 318 -3.42 1.85 19.25
C SER A 318 -4.51 1.18 20.09
N ASP A 319 -5.73 1.11 19.61
CA ASP A 319 -6.83 0.33 20.18
C ASP A 319 -6.89 -1.12 19.66
N GLY A 320 -5.92 -1.52 18.82
CA GLY A 320 -5.80 -2.86 18.27
C GLY A 320 -6.64 -3.12 17.03
N ASN A 321 -7.36 -2.14 16.50
CA ASN A 321 -8.03 -2.35 15.23
C ASN A 321 -7.06 -2.26 14.03
N VAL A 322 -7.43 -2.90 12.94
CA VAL A 322 -6.76 -2.77 11.65
C VAL A 322 -7.61 -1.89 10.75
N ASP A 323 -7.13 -0.72 10.44
CA ASP A 323 -7.90 0.30 9.73
C ASP A 323 -7.06 0.98 8.64
N SER A 324 -7.61 2.01 8.05
CA SER A 324 -7.01 2.80 6.98
C SER A 324 -6.63 4.20 7.45
N TYR A 325 -5.47 4.63 7.03
CA TYR A 325 -5.05 6.03 7.14
C TYR A 325 -5.19 6.70 5.77
N GLY A 326 -6.20 7.57 5.64
CA GLY A 326 -6.42 8.33 4.42
C GLY A 326 -5.27 9.29 4.14
N LEU A 327 -4.69 9.19 2.94
CA LEU A 327 -3.59 10.04 2.49
C LEU A 327 -4.05 11.04 1.44
N TRP A 328 -5.00 10.64 0.62
CA TRP A 328 -5.54 11.44 -0.48
C TRP A 328 -7.02 11.13 -0.69
N ASP A 329 -7.81 12.13 -1.03
CA ASP A 329 -9.15 11.90 -1.59
C ASP A 329 -9.26 12.50 -3.00
N SER A 330 -10.20 11.96 -3.77
CA SER A 330 -10.42 12.36 -5.17
C SER A 330 -10.88 13.82 -5.35
N ARG A 331 -11.18 14.54 -4.28
CA ARG A 331 -11.50 15.97 -4.25
C ARG A 331 -10.28 16.84 -3.96
N GLY A 332 -9.14 16.23 -3.64
CA GLY A 332 -7.88 16.92 -3.42
C GLY A 332 -7.49 17.15 -1.96
N ASN A 333 -8.24 16.57 -1.00
CA ASN A 333 -7.84 16.65 0.39
C ASN A 333 -6.68 15.70 0.68
N THR A 334 -5.77 16.12 1.55
CA THR A 334 -4.58 15.35 1.93
C THR A 334 -4.58 15.04 3.42
N GLY A 335 -4.32 13.77 3.77
CA GLY A 335 -3.92 13.37 5.12
C GLY A 335 -2.41 13.42 5.30
N ASN A 336 -1.97 13.42 6.55
CA ASN A 336 -0.55 13.51 6.92
C ASN A 336 -0.21 12.71 8.18
N PRO A 337 -0.62 11.43 8.27
CA PRO A 337 -0.35 10.60 9.44
C PRO A 337 1.13 10.19 9.51
N SER A 338 1.61 9.96 10.75
CA SER A 338 2.96 9.49 11.06
C SER A 338 2.86 8.32 12.03
N LEU A 339 3.34 7.16 11.63
CA LEU A 339 3.26 5.92 12.42
C LEU A 339 4.61 5.20 12.46
N GLY A 340 4.71 4.25 13.39
CA GLY A 340 5.81 3.32 13.47
C GLY A 340 5.91 2.40 12.25
N VAL A 341 7.07 1.80 12.06
CA VAL A 341 7.35 0.82 11.01
C VAL A 341 7.84 -0.47 11.66
N ARG A 342 7.26 -1.60 11.32
CA ARG A 342 7.64 -2.93 11.82
C ARG A 342 8.25 -3.76 10.70
N ALA A 343 9.44 -4.30 10.95
CA ALA A 343 10.12 -5.16 9.99
C ALA A 343 9.71 -6.62 10.14
N VAL A 344 9.52 -7.28 9.01
CA VAL A 344 9.32 -8.72 8.88
C VAL A 344 10.47 -9.30 8.08
N VAL A 345 11.13 -10.33 8.62
CA VAL A 345 12.24 -11.04 7.96
C VAL A 345 11.78 -12.45 7.61
N SER A 346 12.12 -12.91 6.43
CA SER A 346 11.86 -14.26 5.92
C SER A 346 13.13 -15.08 5.97
N LEU A 347 13.15 -16.14 6.80
CA LEU A 347 14.29 -17.00 7.07
C LEU A 347 14.26 -18.31 6.25
#